data_6a851fd32711e23131854b0f025b9ecc
#
_entry.id   6a851fd32711e23131854b0f025b9ecc
#
_cell.length_a   1.000
_cell.length_b   1.000
_cell.length_c   1.000
_cell.angle_alpha   90.00
_cell.angle_beta   90.00
_cell.angle_gamma   90.00
#
_symmetry.space_group_name_H-M   'P 1'
#
loop_
_entity.id
_entity.type
_entity.pdbx_description
1 polymer ?
#
loop_
_entity_poly.entity_id
_entity_poly.type
_entity_poly.pdbx_seq_one_letter_code
_entity_poly.pdbx_strand_id
1 'polypeptide(L)'
;MIGSNTSAQHPLAYARITAAKKRGAKLITVDPRRTPVATLSDIHLAIRPGNNLALVNALMHVILFEEKGQDDAFINERTEHFDALRASLEGCTPEWAAPLTGLQPEAIRETARLYAKGPNSIILYCMGVTQQVTGTRTCGALANLVMLCGMIGRPSTGLIPLRGQNNVQGSCDMGALPETLPGYVKADSELGHQRFARLWGPFADEQGKKLTEIMDGMRDGSIRAAYIMGENPMQSDPDAAKVEAGLRNLDFLIVQDIFMTPTARLADVILPAASYLEKQGTFTNTERRVQLINEVLPPLPGTRPDWRILCDVINALGGRADYDSPREIFNEIRQVVPSYAGMDYTRLAEEQGLCWPCPTPDHPGTPYLHAASFTRGRGLFTVNDVPDDLGCATDETYPFTLLTGRVSHHYHTGTMTRRSWALDREYPEAFLDMHPDDAAALRLKDNWKVRVTSRQGSIVARLRTATDLQPGTVFLPFHF
;
A
#
# COMPACT_ATOMS: atom_id res chain seq x y z
N MET A 1 -2.97 11.62 -9.40
CA MET A 1 -3.26 10.20 -9.09
C MET A 1 -2.24 9.34 -9.78
N ILE A 2 -1.58 8.43 -9.07
CA ILE A 2 -0.56 7.54 -9.65
C ILE A 2 -0.83 6.10 -9.19
N GLY A 3 -0.98 5.16 -10.15
CA GLY A 3 -1.11 3.72 -9.89
C GLY A 3 -2.27 3.34 -8.98
N SER A 4 -3.46 3.91 -9.21
CA SER A 4 -4.65 3.66 -8.41
C SER A 4 -5.94 3.67 -9.22
N ASN A 5 -6.66 2.56 -9.25
CA ASN A 5 -8.05 2.54 -9.69
C ASN A 5 -8.98 2.94 -8.53
N THR A 6 -8.95 4.23 -8.18
CA THR A 6 -9.63 4.78 -7.00
C THR A 6 -11.13 4.59 -7.03
N SER A 7 -11.75 4.56 -8.22
CA SER A 7 -13.20 4.32 -8.36
C SER A 7 -13.63 2.95 -7.83
N ALA A 8 -12.81 1.93 -8.03
CA ALA A 8 -13.09 0.58 -7.58
C ALA A 8 -12.62 0.29 -6.15
N GLN A 9 -11.51 0.90 -5.73
CA GLN A 9 -10.80 0.51 -4.50
C GLN A 9 -10.99 1.48 -3.35
N HIS A 10 -11.28 2.75 -3.65
CA HIS A 10 -11.44 3.83 -2.67
C HIS A 10 -12.63 4.71 -3.06
N PRO A 11 -13.87 4.19 -3.09
CA PRO A 11 -15.03 4.90 -3.66
C PRO A 11 -15.34 6.23 -2.96
N LEU A 12 -15.08 6.33 -1.65
CA LEU A 12 -15.26 7.59 -0.91
C LEU A 12 -14.20 8.65 -1.32
N ALA A 13 -12.95 8.23 -1.54
CA ALA A 13 -11.92 9.12 -2.07
C ALA A 13 -12.26 9.55 -3.52
N TYR A 14 -12.73 8.62 -4.35
CA TYR A 14 -13.18 8.93 -5.71
C TYR A 14 -14.34 9.95 -5.73
N ALA A 15 -15.30 9.82 -4.82
CA ALA A 15 -16.39 10.80 -4.68
C ALA A 15 -15.84 12.20 -4.31
N ARG A 16 -14.86 12.29 -3.42
CA ARG A 16 -14.18 13.55 -3.06
C ARG A 16 -13.39 14.14 -4.22
N ILE A 17 -12.66 13.32 -4.98
CA ILE A 17 -11.93 13.73 -6.19
C ILE A 17 -12.92 14.28 -7.23
N THR A 18 -14.02 13.57 -7.48
CA THR A 18 -15.08 13.99 -8.42
C THR A 18 -15.70 15.33 -7.99
N ALA A 19 -15.94 15.51 -6.69
CA ALA A 19 -16.45 16.77 -6.16
C ALA A 19 -15.42 17.91 -6.30
N ALA A 20 -14.14 17.65 -6.08
CA ALA A 20 -13.08 18.63 -6.30
C ALA A 20 -12.98 19.03 -7.78
N LYS A 21 -13.03 18.06 -8.68
CA LYS A 21 -13.04 18.27 -10.13
C LYS A 21 -14.20 19.18 -10.57
N LYS A 22 -15.41 18.93 -10.04
CA LYS A 22 -16.59 19.77 -10.31
C LYS A 22 -16.42 21.22 -9.83
N ARG A 23 -15.56 21.46 -8.82
CA ARG A 23 -15.21 22.79 -8.34
C ARG A 23 -14.03 23.42 -9.09
N GLY A 24 -13.55 22.81 -10.16
CA GLY A 24 -12.48 23.35 -11.02
C GLY A 24 -11.07 22.82 -10.73
N ALA A 25 -10.89 21.87 -9.81
CA ALA A 25 -9.61 21.24 -9.62
C ALA A 25 -9.16 20.52 -10.89
N LYS A 26 -7.87 20.62 -11.21
CA LYS A 26 -7.25 19.89 -12.30
C LYS A 26 -6.85 18.50 -11.83
N LEU A 27 -7.04 17.51 -12.67
CA LEU A 27 -6.76 16.11 -12.35
C LEU A 27 -5.80 15.52 -13.38
N ILE A 28 -4.67 15.02 -12.89
CA ILE A 28 -3.70 14.24 -13.65
C ILE A 28 -3.79 12.79 -13.19
N THR A 29 -3.89 11.85 -14.10
CA THR A 29 -3.82 10.41 -13.78
C THR A 29 -2.68 9.75 -14.54
N VAL A 30 -1.83 9.04 -13.79
CA VAL A 30 -0.75 8.19 -14.31
C VAL A 30 -1.14 6.74 -14.03
N ASP A 31 -1.56 6.02 -15.06
CA ASP A 31 -2.00 4.63 -14.96
C ASP A 31 -1.92 3.98 -16.35
N PRO A 32 -1.40 2.76 -16.50
CA PRO A 32 -1.38 2.07 -17.80
C PRO A 32 -2.79 1.80 -18.36
N ARG A 33 -3.80 1.74 -17.50
CA ARG A 33 -5.21 1.53 -17.87
C ARG A 33 -5.98 2.84 -17.89
N ARG A 34 -6.91 2.96 -18.81
CA ARG A 34 -7.87 4.07 -18.85
C ARG A 34 -9.05 3.82 -17.88
N THR A 35 -8.74 3.83 -16.60
CA THR A 35 -9.72 3.65 -15.52
C THR A 35 -10.76 4.78 -15.48
N PRO A 36 -11.87 4.64 -14.73
CA PRO A 36 -12.84 5.72 -14.59
C PRO A 36 -12.25 7.03 -14.06
N VAL A 37 -11.25 6.97 -13.19
CA VAL A 37 -10.54 8.18 -12.74
C VAL A 37 -9.69 8.78 -13.85
N ALA A 38 -9.06 7.98 -14.69
CA ALA A 38 -8.32 8.44 -15.86
C ALA A 38 -9.24 9.10 -16.90
N THR A 39 -10.44 8.54 -17.10
CA THR A 39 -11.46 9.13 -17.99
C THR A 39 -11.94 10.50 -17.50
N LEU A 40 -11.94 10.73 -16.17
CA LEU A 40 -12.32 12.02 -15.56
C LEU A 40 -11.19 13.07 -15.64
N SER A 41 -9.97 12.66 -15.91
CA SER A 41 -8.75 13.50 -15.81
C SER A 41 -8.63 14.51 -16.94
N ASP A 42 -7.98 15.65 -16.66
CA ASP A 42 -7.55 16.62 -17.68
C ASP A 42 -6.37 16.05 -18.47
N ILE A 43 -5.46 15.31 -17.80
CA ILE A 43 -4.33 14.64 -18.41
C ILE A 43 -4.31 13.18 -17.96
N HIS A 44 -4.28 12.25 -18.89
CA HIS A 44 -4.04 10.83 -18.65
C HIS A 44 -2.71 10.42 -19.29
N LEU A 45 -1.76 10.03 -18.46
CA LEU A 45 -0.49 9.46 -18.86
C LEU A 45 -0.60 7.93 -18.81
N ALA A 46 -0.83 7.32 -19.96
CA ALA A 46 -0.90 5.87 -20.11
C ALA A 46 0.52 5.28 -20.16
N ILE A 47 1.15 5.21 -19.00
CA ILE A 47 2.57 4.86 -18.84
C ILE A 47 2.81 3.36 -19.05
N ARG A 48 3.95 3.00 -19.63
CA ARG A 48 4.42 1.61 -19.62
C ARG A 48 4.71 1.17 -18.18
N PRO A 49 4.21 -0.01 -17.75
CA PRO A 49 4.46 -0.55 -16.42
C PRO A 49 5.95 -0.55 -16.05
N GLY A 50 6.26 -0.35 -14.76
CA GLY A 50 7.64 -0.31 -14.26
C GLY A 50 8.33 1.08 -14.31
N ASN A 51 7.84 2.02 -15.10
CA ASN A 51 8.56 3.26 -15.44
C ASN A 51 8.11 4.51 -14.65
N ASN A 52 7.43 4.34 -13.53
CA ASN A 52 6.99 5.48 -12.71
C ASN A 52 8.17 6.37 -12.26
N LEU A 53 9.29 5.76 -11.88
CA LEU A 53 10.48 6.49 -11.41
C LEU A 53 11.06 7.37 -12.51
N ALA A 54 11.19 6.86 -13.74
CA ALA A 54 11.66 7.63 -14.88
C ALA A 54 10.75 8.84 -15.17
N LEU A 55 9.44 8.65 -15.11
CA LEU A 55 8.47 9.75 -15.24
C LEU A 55 8.66 10.81 -14.17
N VAL A 56 8.74 10.41 -12.88
CA VAL A 56 8.83 11.37 -11.77
C VAL A 56 10.14 12.16 -11.83
N ASN A 57 11.26 11.51 -12.19
CA ASN A 57 12.53 12.19 -12.40
C ASN A 57 12.44 13.19 -13.57
N ALA A 58 11.80 12.83 -14.69
CA ALA A 58 11.59 13.74 -15.80
C ALA A 58 10.67 14.93 -15.47
N LEU A 59 9.63 14.71 -14.65
CA LEU A 59 8.80 15.83 -14.15
C LEU A 59 9.63 16.82 -13.32
N MET A 60 10.49 16.31 -12.43
CA MET A 60 11.37 17.16 -11.63
C MET A 60 12.43 17.87 -12.50
N HIS A 61 12.95 17.20 -13.53
CA HIS A 61 13.85 17.84 -14.51
C HIS A 61 13.18 19.05 -15.17
N VAL A 62 11.97 18.89 -15.71
CA VAL A 62 11.23 20.00 -16.35
C VAL A 62 11.02 21.16 -15.36
N ILE A 63 10.63 20.85 -14.14
CA ILE A 63 10.40 21.89 -13.10
C ILE A 63 11.68 22.66 -12.80
N LEU A 64 12.82 21.97 -12.68
CA LEU A 64 14.10 22.59 -12.30
C LEU A 64 14.79 23.35 -13.46
N PHE A 65 14.85 22.75 -14.64
CA PHE A 65 15.72 23.23 -15.70
C PHE A 65 14.98 23.96 -16.82
N GLU A 66 13.72 23.58 -17.10
CA GLU A 66 12.96 24.19 -18.17
C GLU A 66 12.02 25.31 -17.65
N GLU A 67 11.28 25.05 -16.55
CA GLU A 67 10.23 25.97 -16.06
C GLU A 67 10.67 26.84 -14.89
N LYS A 68 11.73 26.48 -14.17
CA LYS A 68 12.18 27.14 -12.91
C LYS A 68 11.04 27.30 -11.91
N GLY A 69 10.24 26.24 -11.77
CA GLY A 69 9.03 26.21 -10.99
C GLY A 69 9.19 25.67 -9.57
N GLN A 70 10.43 25.49 -9.09
CA GLN A 70 10.74 25.04 -7.74
C GLN A 70 10.46 26.16 -6.70
N ASP A 71 10.20 25.76 -5.47
CA ASP A 71 10.06 26.68 -4.33
C ASP A 71 11.41 26.86 -3.60
N ASP A 72 12.21 27.83 -4.06
CA ASP A 72 13.55 28.07 -3.51
C ASP A 72 13.52 28.47 -2.03
N ALA A 73 12.49 29.15 -1.57
CA ALA A 73 12.35 29.52 -0.16
C ALA A 73 12.14 28.27 0.70
N PHE A 74 11.22 27.42 0.31
CA PHE A 74 10.97 26.14 1.00
C PHE A 74 12.21 25.23 0.99
N ILE A 75 12.89 25.13 -0.16
CA ILE A 75 14.11 24.32 -0.30
C ILE A 75 15.18 24.79 0.68
N ASN A 76 15.49 26.08 0.69
CA ASN A 76 16.56 26.65 1.53
C ASN A 76 16.24 26.55 3.03
N GLU A 77 15.00 26.82 3.41
CA GLU A 77 14.61 26.88 4.83
C GLU A 77 14.34 25.49 5.42
N ARG A 78 13.78 24.56 4.63
CA ARG A 78 13.17 23.35 5.17
C ARG A 78 13.79 22.04 4.71
N THR A 79 14.75 22.07 3.78
CA THR A 79 15.30 20.83 3.19
C THR A 79 16.82 20.80 3.24
N GLU A 80 17.39 19.65 2.88
CA GLU A 80 18.82 19.39 2.74
C GLU A 80 19.11 18.45 1.57
N HIS A 81 20.34 18.44 1.08
CA HIS A 81 20.85 17.62 -0.04
C HIS A 81 20.24 17.99 -1.41
N PHE A 82 19.81 19.22 -1.60
CA PHE A 82 19.21 19.69 -2.86
C PHE A 82 20.18 19.62 -4.05
N ASP A 83 21.46 19.99 -3.85
CA ASP A 83 22.45 20.01 -4.92
C ASP A 83 22.71 18.62 -5.50
N ALA A 84 22.73 17.58 -4.66
CA ALA A 84 22.88 16.20 -5.09
C ALA A 84 21.66 15.74 -5.93
N LEU A 85 20.43 16.06 -5.51
CA LEU A 85 19.24 15.80 -6.28
C LEU A 85 19.30 16.53 -7.63
N ARG A 86 19.60 17.83 -7.65
CA ARG A 86 19.65 18.64 -8.85
C ARG A 86 20.62 18.05 -9.87
N ALA A 87 21.85 17.70 -9.44
CA ALA A 87 22.85 17.08 -10.30
C ALA A 87 22.39 15.75 -10.90
N SER A 88 21.70 14.91 -10.11
CA SER A 88 21.19 13.61 -10.59
C SER A 88 20.09 13.74 -11.64
N LEU A 89 19.42 14.88 -11.71
CA LEU A 89 18.29 15.10 -12.62
C LEU A 89 18.69 15.77 -13.95
N GLU A 90 19.93 16.23 -14.14
CA GLU A 90 20.36 16.94 -15.35
C GLU A 90 20.07 16.15 -16.65
N GLY A 91 20.32 14.84 -16.65
CA GLY A 91 20.10 13.96 -17.78
C GLY A 91 18.69 13.39 -17.91
N CYS A 92 17.81 13.62 -16.91
CA CYS A 92 16.45 13.04 -16.87
C CYS A 92 15.45 13.84 -17.72
N THR A 93 15.80 14.19 -18.97
CA THR A 93 14.94 14.99 -19.86
C THR A 93 13.66 14.25 -20.26
N PRO A 94 12.60 14.93 -20.69
CA PRO A 94 11.43 14.28 -21.26
C PRO A 94 11.77 13.38 -22.45
N GLU A 95 12.76 13.73 -23.28
CA GLU A 95 13.24 12.93 -24.41
C GLU A 95 13.92 11.63 -23.94
N TRP A 96 14.69 11.68 -22.85
CA TRP A 96 15.24 10.49 -22.21
C TRP A 96 14.13 9.58 -21.63
N ALA A 97 13.11 10.16 -21.02
CA ALA A 97 12.02 9.40 -20.40
C ALA A 97 11.04 8.82 -21.42
N ALA A 98 10.86 9.44 -22.59
CA ALA A 98 9.89 9.05 -23.60
C ALA A 98 10.00 7.58 -24.06
N PRO A 99 11.18 7.05 -24.47
CA PRO A 99 11.33 5.65 -24.85
C PRO A 99 11.11 4.67 -23.68
N LEU A 100 11.37 5.07 -22.45
CA LEU A 100 11.14 4.26 -21.25
C LEU A 100 9.66 4.17 -20.90
N THR A 101 9.03 5.33 -20.79
CA THR A 101 7.65 5.48 -20.31
C THR A 101 6.59 5.22 -21.39
N GLY A 102 6.96 5.33 -22.67
CA GLY A 102 6.02 5.31 -23.79
C GLY A 102 5.21 6.61 -23.96
N LEU A 103 5.56 7.65 -23.22
CA LEU A 103 4.85 8.94 -23.23
C LEU A 103 5.51 9.92 -24.21
N GLN A 104 4.71 10.85 -24.73
CA GLN A 104 5.23 11.94 -25.52
C GLN A 104 5.95 12.96 -24.61
N PRO A 105 7.13 13.50 -25.00
CA PRO A 105 7.86 14.48 -24.21
C PRO A 105 7.01 15.69 -23.79
N GLU A 106 6.18 16.20 -24.68
CA GLU A 106 5.33 17.35 -24.37
C GLU A 106 4.23 17.05 -23.34
N ALA A 107 3.71 15.83 -23.29
CA ALA A 107 2.77 15.41 -22.24
C ALA A 107 3.43 15.40 -20.84
N ILE A 108 4.73 15.05 -20.79
CA ILE A 108 5.53 15.13 -19.56
C ILE A 108 5.70 16.60 -19.14
N ARG A 109 6.03 17.48 -20.08
CA ARG A 109 6.17 18.93 -19.84
C ARG A 109 4.87 19.55 -19.36
N GLU A 110 3.76 19.27 -20.06
CA GLU A 110 2.44 19.78 -19.68
C GLU A 110 2.06 19.33 -18.25
N THR A 111 2.33 18.08 -17.91
CA THR A 111 2.09 17.52 -16.59
C THR A 111 2.91 18.24 -15.51
N ALA A 112 4.21 18.45 -15.76
CA ALA A 112 5.10 19.14 -14.84
C ALA A 112 4.65 20.60 -14.60
N ARG A 113 4.31 21.32 -15.67
CA ARG A 113 3.77 22.68 -15.61
C ARG A 113 2.49 22.77 -14.80
N LEU A 114 1.54 21.85 -15.09
CA LEU A 114 0.25 21.86 -14.40
C LEU A 114 0.40 21.56 -12.91
N TYR A 115 1.32 20.65 -12.54
CA TYR A 115 1.59 20.31 -11.15
C TYR A 115 2.25 21.48 -10.39
N ALA A 116 3.32 22.06 -10.97
CA ALA A 116 4.12 23.10 -10.30
C ALA A 116 3.41 24.46 -10.21
N LYS A 117 2.62 24.83 -11.24
CA LYS A 117 1.91 26.12 -11.29
C LYS A 117 0.64 26.17 -10.43
N GLY A 118 0.16 25.03 -9.91
CA GLY A 118 -0.99 24.99 -9.02
C GLY A 118 -0.70 25.70 -7.69
N PRO A 119 -1.63 26.50 -7.14
CA PRO A 119 -1.43 27.11 -5.81
C PRO A 119 -1.34 26.05 -4.71
N ASN A 120 -2.04 24.94 -4.89
CA ASN A 120 -2.00 23.76 -4.04
C ASN A 120 -2.09 22.52 -4.91
N SER A 121 -1.14 21.61 -4.75
CA SER A 121 -1.11 20.31 -5.43
C SER A 121 -0.97 19.18 -4.43
N ILE A 122 -1.68 18.07 -4.70
CA ILE A 122 -1.66 16.88 -3.87
C ILE A 122 -1.36 15.67 -4.76
N ILE A 123 -0.50 14.78 -4.29
CA ILE A 123 -0.23 13.51 -4.94
C ILE A 123 -0.92 12.40 -4.16
N LEU A 124 -1.79 11.67 -4.83
CA LEU A 124 -2.41 10.44 -4.32
C LEU A 124 -1.81 9.25 -5.07
N TYR A 125 -1.28 8.27 -4.37
CA TYR A 125 -0.68 7.08 -4.97
C TYR A 125 -1.11 5.79 -4.26
N CYS A 126 -0.97 4.66 -4.93
CA CYS A 126 -1.33 3.37 -4.36
C CYS A 126 -0.34 2.28 -4.81
N MET A 127 -0.76 1.03 -4.75
CA MET A 127 0.06 -0.16 -4.98
C MET A 127 0.65 -0.25 -6.40
N GLY A 128 0.07 0.41 -7.40
CA GLY A 128 0.69 0.53 -8.73
C GLY A 128 2.02 1.32 -8.75
N VAL A 129 2.33 2.03 -7.65
CA VAL A 129 3.65 2.62 -7.40
C VAL A 129 4.50 1.71 -6.53
N THR A 130 3.95 1.22 -5.41
CA THR A 130 4.74 0.55 -4.36
C THR A 130 5.05 -0.91 -4.65
N GLN A 131 4.20 -1.61 -5.40
CA GLN A 131 4.40 -3.01 -5.78
C GLN A 131 5.19 -3.16 -7.09
N GLN A 132 6.29 -2.45 -7.20
CA GLN A 132 7.24 -2.52 -8.31
C GLN A 132 8.67 -2.64 -7.78
N VAL A 133 9.59 -3.13 -8.60
CA VAL A 133 11.02 -3.23 -8.25
C VAL A 133 11.56 -1.87 -7.77
N THR A 134 11.13 -0.78 -8.40
CA THR A 134 11.50 0.59 -8.02
C THR A 134 10.58 1.25 -7.00
N GLY A 135 9.68 0.51 -6.34
CA GLY A 135 8.61 1.07 -5.51
C GLY A 135 9.11 2.04 -4.43
N THR A 136 10.08 1.63 -3.63
CA THR A 136 10.68 2.48 -2.58
C THR A 136 11.34 3.73 -3.17
N ARG A 137 12.13 3.58 -4.25
CA ARG A 137 12.79 4.70 -4.94
C ARG A 137 11.75 5.66 -5.54
N THR A 138 10.67 5.15 -6.12
CA THR A 138 9.58 5.97 -6.67
C THR A 138 8.87 6.76 -5.56
N CYS A 139 8.63 6.17 -4.40
CA CYS A 139 8.09 6.91 -3.24
C CYS A 139 9.03 8.02 -2.78
N GLY A 140 10.35 7.77 -2.75
CA GLY A 140 11.36 8.79 -2.48
C GLY A 140 11.35 9.92 -3.51
N ALA A 141 11.27 9.59 -4.80
CA ALA A 141 11.17 10.59 -5.87
C ALA A 141 9.86 11.40 -5.81
N LEU A 142 8.73 10.79 -5.45
CA LEU A 142 7.47 11.53 -5.21
C LEU A 142 7.57 12.47 -4.01
N ALA A 143 8.26 12.07 -2.94
CA ALA A 143 8.54 12.95 -1.81
C ALA A 143 9.46 14.11 -2.21
N ASN A 144 10.48 13.85 -3.03
CA ASN A 144 11.31 14.90 -3.62
C ASN A 144 10.47 15.90 -4.43
N LEU A 145 9.60 15.41 -5.32
CA LEU A 145 8.73 16.26 -6.15
C LEU A 145 7.82 17.16 -5.31
N VAL A 146 7.25 16.63 -4.25
CA VAL A 146 6.39 17.39 -3.32
C VAL A 146 7.19 18.46 -2.58
N MET A 147 8.40 18.13 -2.08
CA MET A 147 9.29 19.09 -1.41
C MET A 147 9.86 20.14 -2.36
N LEU A 148 10.20 19.73 -3.60
CA LEU A 148 10.72 20.61 -4.63
C LEU A 148 9.78 21.81 -4.93
N CYS A 149 8.47 21.54 -4.90
CA CYS A 149 7.44 22.53 -5.17
C CYS A 149 6.81 23.13 -3.88
N GLY A 150 7.33 22.86 -2.69
CA GLY A 150 6.76 23.31 -1.43
C GLY A 150 5.32 22.83 -1.17
N MET A 151 4.92 21.71 -1.80
CA MET A 151 3.55 21.18 -1.75
C MET A 151 3.35 20.24 -0.56
N ILE A 152 3.79 20.66 0.64
CA ILE A 152 3.67 19.91 1.88
C ILE A 152 3.62 20.85 3.10
N GLY A 153 3.00 20.40 4.17
CA GLY A 153 2.95 21.13 5.44
C GLY A 153 1.90 22.24 5.50
N ARG A 154 0.97 22.28 4.56
CA ARG A 154 -0.14 23.26 4.53
C ARG A 154 -1.42 22.63 3.97
N PRO A 155 -2.60 23.23 4.21
CA PRO A 155 -3.87 22.68 3.73
C PRO A 155 -3.89 22.44 2.22
N SER A 156 -4.52 21.35 1.80
CA SER A 156 -4.70 20.96 0.40
C SER A 156 -3.41 20.65 -0.36
N THR A 157 -2.34 20.30 0.35
CA THR A 157 -1.08 19.82 -0.23
C THR A 157 -0.65 18.51 0.39
N GLY A 158 0.31 17.83 -0.20
CA GLY A 158 0.95 16.64 0.38
C GLY A 158 1.05 15.45 -0.53
N LEU A 159 1.62 14.41 0.04
CA LEU A 159 1.79 13.08 -0.55
C LEU A 159 0.98 12.07 0.26
N ILE A 160 -0.02 11.46 -0.35
CA ILE A 160 -0.96 10.58 0.35
C ILE A 160 -0.92 9.17 -0.24
N PRO A 161 -0.40 8.18 0.50
CA PRO A 161 -0.57 6.78 0.16
C PRO A 161 -2.03 6.36 0.43
N LEU A 162 -2.74 5.94 -0.59
CA LEU A 162 -4.07 5.36 -0.46
C LEU A 162 -3.92 3.92 0.01
N ARG A 163 -4.15 3.67 1.30
CA ARG A 163 -4.03 2.34 1.90
C ARG A 163 -5.06 1.37 1.32
N GLY A 164 -4.64 0.15 1.03
CA GLY A 164 -5.49 -0.85 0.36
C GLY A 164 -6.50 -1.50 1.29
N GLN A 165 -6.04 -2.05 2.40
CA GLN A 165 -6.88 -2.75 3.36
C GLN A 165 -7.32 -1.80 4.48
N ASN A 166 -8.43 -2.19 5.13
CA ASN A 166 -8.89 -1.53 6.33
C ASN A 166 -7.86 -1.69 7.46
N ASN A 167 -7.63 -0.64 8.23
CA ASN A 167 -6.69 -0.59 9.36
C ASN A 167 -5.22 -0.88 9.02
N VAL A 168 -4.80 -0.91 7.75
CA VAL A 168 -3.39 -1.13 7.41
C VAL A 168 -2.49 0.00 7.95
N GLN A 169 -3.04 1.23 8.06
CA GLN A 169 -2.32 2.33 8.70
C GLN A 169 -2.09 2.03 10.18
N GLY A 170 -3.13 1.61 10.91
CA GLY A 170 -3.03 1.27 12.33
C GLY A 170 -2.10 0.09 12.60
N SER A 171 -2.10 -0.93 11.72
CA SER A 171 -1.15 -2.04 11.81
C SER A 171 0.29 -1.56 11.69
N CYS A 172 0.59 -0.67 10.72
CA CYS A 172 1.91 -0.07 10.59
C CYS A 172 2.27 0.80 11.80
N ASP A 173 1.32 1.61 12.30
CA ASP A 173 1.53 2.47 13.47
C ASP A 173 1.88 1.65 14.73
N MET A 174 1.38 0.42 14.82
CA MET A 174 1.61 -0.50 15.93
C MET A 174 2.77 -1.48 15.68
N GLY A 175 3.59 -1.25 14.66
CA GLY A 175 4.79 -2.03 14.44
C GLY A 175 4.57 -3.40 13.77
N ALA A 176 3.46 -3.62 13.07
CA ALA A 176 3.28 -4.80 12.23
C ALA A 176 4.11 -4.67 10.93
N LEU A 177 5.39 -4.40 11.08
CA LEU A 177 6.41 -4.25 10.06
C LEU A 177 7.69 -4.93 10.54
N PRO A 178 8.50 -5.52 9.65
CA PRO A 178 9.67 -6.31 10.07
C PRO A 178 10.75 -5.49 10.81
N GLU A 179 10.86 -4.20 10.50
CA GLU A 179 11.94 -3.35 11.02
C GLU A 179 11.53 -2.39 12.14
N THR A 180 10.23 -2.38 12.56
CA THR A 180 9.76 -1.36 13.51
C THR A 180 8.94 -1.92 14.66
N LEU A 181 9.03 -1.25 15.80
CA LEU A 181 8.16 -1.32 16.97
C LEU A 181 7.05 -0.28 16.87
N PRO A 182 6.03 -0.28 17.77
CA PRO A 182 4.98 0.73 17.77
C PRO A 182 5.51 2.16 17.72
N GLY A 183 4.84 3.01 16.91
CA GLY A 183 5.27 4.40 16.70
C GLY A 183 6.46 4.56 15.75
N TYR A 184 6.72 3.57 14.90
CA TYR A 184 7.82 3.57 13.91
C TYR A 184 9.22 3.66 14.54
N VAL A 185 9.38 3.17 15.76
CA VAL A 185 10.70 3.05 16.40
C VAL A 185 11.42 1.85 15.81
N LYS A 186 12.67 2.00 15.40
CA LYS A 186 13.46 0.88 14.85
C LYS A 186 13.64 -0.22 15.89
N ALA A 187 13.41 -1.47 15.50
CA ALA A 187 13.48 -2.63 16.37
C ALA A 187 14.90 -2.84 16.95
N ASP A 188 15.92 -2.53 16.14
CA ASP A 188 17.36 -2.63 16.48
C ASP A 188 17.94 -1.36 17.11
N SER A 189 17.11 -0.43 17.62
CA SER A 189 17.56 0.82 18.19
C SER A 189 17.59 0.80 19.72
N GLU A 190 18.57 1.50 20.32
CA GLU A 190 18.63 1.72 21.75
C GLU A 190 17.36 2.38 22.31
N LEU A 191 16.77 3.32 21.56
CA LEU A 191 15.49 3.94 21.91
C LEU A 191 14.37 2.93 22.00
N GLY A 192 14.34 1.92 21.10
CA GLY A 192 13.38 0.81 21.13
C GLY A 192 13.51 0.02 22.43
N HIS A 193 14.73 -0.40 22.77
CA HIS A 193 14.99 -1.13 24.02
C HIS A 193 14.63 -0.32 25.25
N GLN A 194 15.06 0.93 25.35
CA GLN A 194 14.74 1.78 26.50
C GLN A 194 13.24 2.00 26.69
N ARG A 195 12.47 2.11 25.60
CA ARG A 195 11.02 2.39 25.63
C ARG A 195 10.21 1.15 25.94
N PHE A 196 10.49 0.04 25.27
CA PHE A 196 9.62 -1.14 25.29
C PHE A 196 10.06 -2.23 26.28
N ALA A 197 11.37 -2.38 26.55
CA ALA A 197 11.85 -3.41 27.47
C ALA A 197 11.34 -3.24 28.92
N ARG A 198 10.99 -2.01 29.31
CA ARG A 198 10.39 -1.75 30.65
C ARG A 198 8.99 -2.36 30.80
N LEU A 199 8.25 -2.48 29.70
CA LEU A 199 6.87 -3.00 29.70
C LEU A 199 6.83 -4.47 29.34
N TRP A 200 7.60 -4.88 28.34
CA TRP A 200 7.53 -6.21 27.76
C TRP A 200 8.60 -7.17 28.25
N GLY A 201 9.58 -6.66 28.99
CA GLY A 201 10.80 -7.43 29.30
C GLY A 201 11.76 -7.46 28.11
N PRO A 202 12.78 -8.32 28.15
CA PRO A 202 13.76 -8.44 27.07
C PRO A 202 13.09 -9.02 25.81
N PHE A 203 13.44 -8.47 24.65
CA PHE A 203 13.04 -8.94 23.32
C PHE A 203 14.25 -8.91 22.38
N ALA A 204 14.12 -9.57 21.21
CA ALA A 204 15.20 -9.59 20.22
C ALA A 204 15.44 -8.18 19.66
N ASP A 205 16.71 -7.83 19.49
CA ASP A 205 17.19 -6.55 18.94
C ASP A 205 17.51 -6.65 17.44
N GLU A 206 16.87 -7.58 16.76
CA GLU A 206 17.03 -7.84 15.34
C GLU A 206 15.81 -7.35 14.55
N GLN A 207 16.05 -6.93 13.32
CA GLN A 207 14.96 -6.69 12.38
C GLN A 207 14.37 -8.01 11.92
N GLY A 208 13.03 -8.04 11.76
CA GLY A 208 12.33 -9.18 11.19
C GLY A 208 12.61 -9.35 9.69
N LYS A 209 12.27 -10.52 9.17
CA LYS A 209 12.36 -10.84 7.74
C LYS A 209 11.16 -10.29 6.97
N LYS A 210 11.37 -9.93 5.70
CA LYS A 210 10.30 -9.57 4.78
C LYS A 210 9.57 -10.83 4.30
N LEU A 211 8.34 -10.67 3.81
CA LEU A 211 7.47 -11.77 3.40
C LEU A 211 8.17 -12.77 2.45
N THR A 212 8.84 -12.29 1.40
CA THR A 212 9.55 -13.16 0.45
C THR A 212 10.70 -13.92 1.09
N GLU A 213 11.42 -13.29 2.03
CA GLU A 213 12.50 -13.93 2.82
C GLU A 213 11.94 -14.97 3.80
N ILE A 214 10.76 -14.73 4.37
CA ILE A 214 10.05 -15.71 5.21
C ILE A 214 9.68 -16.95 4.38
N MET A 215 9.12 -16.74 3.18
CA MET A 215 8.77 -17.88 2.29
C MET A 215 9.99 -18.68 1.85
N ASP A 216 11.12 -18.02 1.56
CA ASP A 216 12.38 -18.70 1.28
C ASP A 216 12.90 -19.47 2.49
N GLY A 217 12.86 -18.86 3.69
CA GLY A 217 13.30 -19.49 4.92
C GLY A 217 12.44 -20.69 5.37
N MET A 218 11.13 -20.66 5.10
CA MET A 218 10.28 -21.85 5.30
C MET A 218 10.67 -22.98 4.35
N ARG A 219 10.97 -22.66 3.10
CA ARG A 219 11.33 -23.65 2.08
C ARG A 219 12.68 -24.28 2.33
N ASP A 220 13.69 -23.50 2.75
CA ASP A 220 15.05 -24.02 3.01
C ASP A 220 15.23 -24.58 4.43
N GLY A 221 14.20 -24.47 5.29
CA GLY A 221 14.20 -25.00 6.65
C GLY A 221 14.88 -24.11 7.68
N SER A 222 15.33 -22.90 7.33
CA SER A 222 15.85 -21.92 8.29
C SER A 222 14.75 -21.35 9.19
N ILE A 223 13.48 -21.36 8.72
CA ILE A 223 12.29 -21.10 9.52
C ILE A 223 11.54 -22.42 9.69
N ARG A 224 11.41 -22.86 10.94
CA ARG A 224 10.83 -24.17 11.30
C ARG A 224 9.42 -24.09 11.85
N ALA A 225 9.00 -22.92 12.36
CA ALA A 225 7.67 -22.71 12.88
C ALA A 225 7.12 -21.35 12.42
N ALA A 226 5.80 -21.27 12.21
CA ALA A 226 5.13 -20.04 11.85
C ALA A 226 3.80 -19.87 12.58
N TYR A 227 3.47 -18.60 12.90
CA TYR A 227 2.16 -18.19 13.37
C TYR A 227 1.59 -17.17 12.37
N ILE A 228 0.55 -17.55 11.65
CA ILE A 228 -0.09 -16.75 10.61
C ILE A 228 -1.43 -16.24 11.14
N MET A 229 -1.63 -14.93 11.14
CA MET A 229 -2.82 -14.29 11.68
C MET A 229 -3.53 -13.46 10.61
N GLY A 230 -4.77 -13.85 10.27
CA GLY A 230 -5.65 -13.10 9.37
C GLY A 230 -5.13 -12.98 7.93
N GLU A 231 -4.28 -13.92 7.49
CA GLU A 231 -3.65 -13.94 6.18
C GLU A 231 -3.80 -15.33 5.55
N ASN A 232 -3.90 -15.36 4.22
CA ASN A 232 -4.01 -16.61 3.46
C ASN A 232 -2.93 -16.67 2.36
N PRO A 233 -1.66 -16.90 2.73
CA PRO A 233 -0.52 -16.91 1.81
C PRO A 233 -0.69 -17.85 0.60
N MET A 234 -1.38 -18.98 0.78
CA MET A 234 -1.72 -19.90 -0.32
C MET A 234 -2.48 -19.24 -1.47
N GLN A 235 -3.09 -18.07 -1.24
CA GLN A 235 -3.86 -17.33 -2.24
C GLN A 235 -3.31 -15.92 -2.48
N SER A 236 -2.70 -15.29 -1.49
CA SER A 236 -2.28 -13.89 -1.58
C SER A 236 -0.86 -13.70 -2.08
N ASP A 237 0.00 -14.69 -1.88
CA ASP A 237 1.43 -14.54 -2.12
C ASP A 237 1.81 -15.03 -3.53
N PRO A 238 2.84 -14.44 -4.14
CA PRO A 238 3.30 -14.86 -5.45
C PRO A 238 3.93 -16.25 -5.40
N ASP A 239 3.77 -17.01 -6.49
CA ASP A 239 4.26 -18.39 -6.63
C ASP A 239 3.64 -19.36 -5.61
N ALA A 240 2.34 -19.67 -5.80
CA ALA A 240 1.57 -20.51 -4.91
C ALA A 240 2.21 -21.89 -4.64
N ALA A 241 2.91 -22.47 -5.63
CA ALA A 241 3.60 -23.74 -5.44
C ALA A 241 4.78 -23.63 -4.46
N LYS A 242 5.52 -22.54 -4.53
CA LYS A 242 6.61 -22.22 -3.59
C LYS A 242 6.06 -21.99 -2.18
N VAL A 243 4.95 -21.26 -2.06
CA VAL A 243 4.27 -20.99 -0.78
C VAL A 243 3.81 -22.30 -0.15
N GLU A 244 3.12 -23.15 -0.90
CA GLU A 244 2.66 -24.46 -0.40
C GLU A 244 3.83 -25.32 0.06
N ALA A 245 4.90 -25.41 -0.72
CA ALA A 245 6.09 -26.16 -0.36
C ALA A 245 6.73 -25.66 0.93
N GLY A 246 6.82 -24.32 1.10
CA GLY A 246 7.33 -23.72 2.33
C GLY A 246 6.47 -24.02 3.55
N LEU A 247 5.16 -23.85 3.45
CA LEU A 247 4.23 -24.13 4.55
C LEU A 247 4.24 -25.61 4.96
N ARG A 248 4.34 -26.54 4.00
CA ARG A 248 4.43 -27.98 4.29
C ARG A 248 5.77 -28.42 4.87
N ASN A 249 6.82 -27.61 4.71
CA ASN A 249 8.16 -27.90 5.26
C ASN A 249 8.33 -27.43 6.70
N LEU A 250 7.35 -26.69 7.27
CA LEU A 250 7.38 -26.30 8.67
C LEU A 250 7.21 -27.50 9.60
N ASP A 251 7.92 -27.48 10.72
CA ASP A 251 7.71 -28.44 11.82
C ASP A 251 6.42 -28.13 12.59
N PHE A 252 6.00 -26.85 12.61
CA PHE A 252 4.81 -26.44 13.35
C PHE A 252 4.18 -25.18 12.75
N LEU A 253 2.91 -25.23 12.42
CA LEU A 253 2.15 -24.12 11.87
C LEU A 253 0.89 -23.81 12.70
N ILE A 254 0.80 -22.59 13.21
CA ILE A 254 -0.42 -22.06 13.83
C ILE A 254 -1.08 -21.08 12.84
N VAL A 255 -2.38 -21.20 12.62
CA VAL A 255 -3.16 -20.25 11.85
C VAL A 255 -4.33 -19.72 12.68
N GLN A 256 -4.38 -18.39 12.83
CA GLN A 256 -5.50 -17.67 13.42
C GLN A 256 -6.29 -16.99 12.30
N ASP A 257 -7.52 -17.42 12.08
CA ASP A 257 -8.35 -16.86 11.00
C ASP A 257 -9.84 -16.97 11.37
N ILE A 258 -10.66 -16.19 10.66
CA ILE A 258 -12.13 -16.27 10.75
C ILE A 258 -12.72 -17.33 9.82
N PHE A 259 -11.91 -17.86 8.87
CA PHE A 259 -12.33 -18.88 7.92
C PHE A 259 -11.33 -20.04 7.84
N MET A 260 -11.84 -21.20 7.48
CA MET A 260 -11.02 -22.34 7.06
C MET A 260 -10.47 -22.10 5.65
N THR A 261 -9.38 -21.35 5.58
CA THR A 261 -8.67 -21.03 4.33
C THR A 261 -7.82 -22.20 3.83
N PRO A 262 -7.34 -22.19 2.59
CA PRO A 262 -6.33 -23.16 2.12
C PRO A 262 -5.09 -23.21 3.03
N THR A 263 -4.61 -22.06 3.51
CA THR A 263 -3.50 -21.99 4.47
C THR A 263 -3.86 -22.65 5.80
N ALA A 264 -5.04 -22.36 6.35
CA ALA A 264 -5.51 -22.94 7.61
C ALA A 264 -5.64 -24.49 7.53
N ARG A 265 -5.89 -25.05 6.35
CA ARG A 265 -5.96 -26.51 6.15
C ARG A 265 -4.61 -27.21 6.30
N LEU A 266 -3.51 -26.48 6.21
CA LEU A 266 -2.16 -27.01 6.40
C LEU A 266 -1.68 -26.88 7.85
N ALA A 267 -2.41 -26.14 8.71
CA ALA A 267 -2.00 -25.85 10.07
C ALA A 267 -2.14 -27.05 11.02
N ASP A 268 -1.19 -27.16 11.95
CA ASP A 268 -1.26 -28.11 13.07
C ASP A 268 -2.25 -27.61 14.12
N VAL A 269 -2.36 -26.29 14.31
CA VAL A 269 -3.29 -25.66 15.24
C VAL A 269 -4.04 -24.54 14.56
N ILE A 270 -5.36 -24.50 14.74
CA ILE A 270 -6.23 -23.45 14.23
C ILE A 270 -6.86 -22.71 15.41
N LEU A 271 -6.73 -21.40 15.43
CA LEU A 271 -7.30 -20.53 16.45
C LEU A 271 -8.44 -19.70 15.82
N PRO A 272 -9.71 -20.05 16.07
CA PRO A 272 -10.86 -19.34 15.50
C PRO A 272 -10.98 -17.91 16.05
N ALA A 273 -10.86 -16.92 15.18
CA ALA A 273 -10.94 -15.50 15.51
C ALA A 273 -12.34 -14.94 15.32
N ALA A 274 -12.69 -13.92 16.11
CA ALA A 274 -13.89 -13.13 15.91
C ALA A 274 -13.72 -12.14 14.74
N SER A 275 -14.79 -11.91 13.99
CA SER A 275 -14.80 -10.91 12.90
C SER A 275 -14.79 -9.47 13.45
N TYR A 276 -14.64 -8.49 12.56
CA TYR A 276 -14.59 -7.08 12.97
C TYR A 276 -15.92 -6.55 13.55
N LEU A 277 -17.05 -7.18 13.26
CA LEU A 277 -18.36 -6.84 13.85
C LEU A 277 -18.58 -7.45 15.25
N GLU A 278 -17.75 -8.41 15.63
CA GLU A 278 -17.86 -9.21 16.84
C GLU A 278 -16.82 -8.82 17.90
N LYS A 279 -16.18 -7.68 17.74
CA LYS A 279 -15.16 -7.14 18.65
C LYS A 279 -15.13 -5.63 18.65
N GLN A 280 -14.52 -5.06 19.67
CA GLN A 280 -14.24 -3.63 19.76
C GLN A 280 -12.74 -3.36 19.69
N GLY A 281 -12.37 -2.11 19.41
CA GLY A 281 -10.99 -1.66 19.34
C GLY A 281 -10.86 -0.33 18.64
N THR A 282 -9.72 -0.09 17.99
CA THR A 282 -9.48 1.10 17.18
C THR A 282 -9.00 0.73 15.79
N PHE A 283 -9.44 1.48 14.78
CA PHE A 283 -8.90 1.44 13.42
C PHE A 283 -8.34 2.81 13.06
N THR A 284 -7.22 2.81 12.32
CA THR A 284 -6.64 4.02 11.77
C THR A 284 -6.76 4.01 10.24
N ASN A 285 -7.41 5.05 9.70
CA ASN A 285 -7.64 5.16 8.27
C ASN A 285 -6.46 5.83 7.52
N THR A 286 -6.59 5.95 6.19
CA THR A 286 -5.56 6.57 5.32
C THR A 286 -5.19 8.01 5.70
N GLU A 287 -6.11 8.78 6.28
CA GLU A 287 -5.84 10.15 6.76
C GLU A 287 -5.24 10.18 8.17
N ARG A 288 -4.83 9.05 8.72
CA ARG A 288 -4.28 8.89 10.08
C ARG A 288 -5.31 9.17 11.18
N ARG A 289 -6.58 9.06 10.87
CA ARG A 289 -7.67 9.19 11.85
C ARG A 289 -7.85 7.89 12.58
N VAL A 290 -7.60 7.92 13.89
CA VAL A 290 -7.86 6.81 14.83
C VAL A 290 -9.32 6.89 15.24
N GLN A 291 -10.06 5.82 15.01
CA GLN A 291 -11.51 5.74 15.24
C GLN A 291 -11.84 4.50 16.06
N LEU A 292 -12.82 4.61 16.96
CA LEU A 292 -13.36 3.43 17.65
C LEU A 292 -14.15 2.57 16.67
N ILE A 293 -14.00 1.27 16.82
CA ILE A 293 -14.96 0.27 16.33
C ILE A 293 -15.67 -0.36 17.52
N ASN A 294 -16.96 -0.58 17.36
CA ASN A 294 -17.81 -1.15 18.40
C ASN A 294 -18.22 -2.57 18.02
N GLU A 295 -18.35 -3.43 19.00
CA GLU A 295 -19.01 -4.72 18.84
C GLU A 295 -20.49 -4.48 18.49
N VAL A 296 -20.93 -5.08 17.38
CA VAL A 296 -22.31 -4.98 16.87
C VAL A 296 -23.05 -6.30 17.04
N LEU A 297 -22.32 -7.40 16.96
CA LEU A 297 -22.82 -8.77 17.09
C LEU A 297 -22.01 -9.49 18.16
N PRO A 298 -22.62 -10.38 18.93
CA PRO A 298 -21.85 -11.25 19.82
C PRO A 298 -20.94 -12.18 19.01
N PRO A 299 -19.73 -12.49 19.50
CA PRO A 299 -18.86 -13.47 18.87
C PRO A 299 -19.54 -14.82 18.64
N LEU A 300 -19.27 -15.46 17.51
CA LEU A 300 -19.76 -16.80 17.27
C LEU A 300 -19.23 -17.79 18.32
N PRO A 301 -20.01 -18.81 18.72
CA PRO A 301 -19.55 -19.81 19.67
C PRO A 301 -18.23 -20.45 19.24
N GLY A 302 -17.26 -20.46 20.16
CA GLY A 302 -15.92 -21.02 19.92
C GLY A 302 -14.91 -20.05 19.29
N THR A 303 -15.33 -18.82 18.93
CA THR A 303 -14.41 -17.77 18.47
C THR A 303 -14.03 -16.82 19.62
N ARG A 304 -12.89 -16.15 19.47
CA ARG A 304 -12.41 -15.12 20.41
C ARG A 304 -11.87 -13.90 19.66
N PRO A 305 -11.95 -12.68 20.24
CA PRO A 305 -11.25 -11.51 19.68
C PRO A 305 -9.74 -11.76 19.60
N ASP A 306 -9.10 -11.24 18.56
CA ASP A 306 -7.67 -11.47 18.28
C ASP A 306 -6.77 -11.10 19.46
N TRP A 307 -7.05 -9.97 20.13
CA TRP A 307 -6.26 -9.53 21.27
C TRP A 307 -6.29 -10.54 22.42
N ARG A 308 -7.43 -11.22 22.66
CA ARG A 308 -7.55 -12.23 23.71
C ARG A 308 -6.78 -13.50 23.34
N ILE A 309 -6.86 -13.93 22.08
CA ILE A 309 -6.08 -15.07 21.59
C ILE A 309 -4.58 -14.79 21.76
N LEU A 310 -4.13 -13.58 21.40
CA LEU A 310 -2.73 -13.18 21.54
C LEU A 310 -2.29 -13.15 23.01
N CYS A 311 -3.12 -12.65 23.93
CA CYS A 311 -2.84 -12.70 25.37
C CYS A 311 -2.68 -14.14 25.87
N ASP A 312 -3.59 -15.03 25.46
CA ASP A 312 -3.54 -16.45 25.84
C ASP A 312 -2.26 -17.11 25.31
N VAL A 313 -1.84 -16.81 24.07
CA VAL A 313 -0.60 -17.33 23.48
C VAL A 313 0.64 -16.77 24.18
N ILE A 314 0.70 -15.45 24.45
CA ILE A 314 1.80 -14.82 25.18
C ILE A 314 1.97 -15.47 26.56
N ASN A 315 0.87 -15.63 27.29
CA ASN A 315 0.89 -16.23 28.63
C ASN A 315 1.30 -17.70 28.59
N ALA A 316 0.85 -18.47 27.58
CA ALA A 316 1.26 -19.86 27.39
C ALA A 316 2.77 -20.00 27.06
N LEU A 317 3.37 -19.00 26.45
CA LEU A 317 4.81 -18.94 26.17
C LEU A 317 5.64 -18.41 27.36
N GLY A 318 5.01 -18.16 28.51
CA GLY A 318 5.66 -17.68 29.74
C GLY A 318 5.83 -16.15 29.78
N GLY A 319 5.23 -15.43 28.84
CA GLY A 319 5.13 -13.97 28.90
C GLY A 319 4.04 -13.51 29.85
N ARG A 320 3.74 -12.21 29.83
CA ARG A 320 2.67 -11.63 30.65
C ARG A 320 1.83 -10.66 29.84
N ALA A 321 0.57 -10.99 29.63
CA ALA A 321 -0.42 -10.17 28.94
C ALA A 321 -1.78 -10.28 29.67
N ASP A 322 -1.93 -9.51 30.75
CA ASP A 322 -3.07 -9.53 31.65
C ASP A 322 -3.98 -8.32 31.38
N TYR A 323 -4.56 -8.24 30.17
CA TYR A 323 -5.50 -7.19 29.81
C TYR A 323 -6.95 -7.71 29.91
N ASP A 324 -7.83 -6.88 30.44
CA ASP A 324 -9.26 -7.16 30.51
C ASP A 324 -10.06 -6.57 29.33
N SER A 325 -9.46 -5.61 28.62
CA SER A 325 -10.14 -4.95 27.50
C SER A 325 -9.17 -4.33 26.47
N PRO A 326 -9.61 -4.10 25.24
CA PRO A 326 -8.84 -3.33 24.25
C PRO A 326 -8.56 -1.89 24.69
N ARG A 327 -9.38 -1.32 25.59
CA ARG A 327 -9.14 0.00 26.18
C ARG A 327 -7.86 0.01 27.02
N GLU A 328 -7.60 -1.04 27.77
CA GLU A 328 -6.35 -1.14 28.56
C GLU A 328 -5.14 -1.27 27.67
N ILE A 329 -5.22 -2.08 26.60
CA ILE A 329 -4.18 -2.17 25.60
C ILE A 329 -3.94 -0.79 24.97
N PHE A 330 -4.99 -0.05 24.62
CA PHE A 330 -4.87 1.30 24.07
C PHE A 330 -4.24 2.28 25.07
N ASN A 331 -4.53 2.14 26.37
CA ASN A 331 -3.90 2.94 27.42
C ASN A 331 -2.38 2.67 27.50
N GLU A 332 -1.93 1.45 27.26
CA GLU A 332 -0.50 1.14 27.15
C GLU A 332 0.10 1.73 25.88
N ILE A 333 -0.57 1.61 24.71
CA ILE A 333 -0.15 2.24 23.46
C ILE A 333 0.13 3.74 23.68
N ARG A 334 -0.74 4.46 24.37
CA ARG A 334 -0.58 5.89 24.68
C ARG A 334 0.69 6.23 25.48
N GLN A 335 1.18 5.29 26.27
CA GLN A 335 2.40 5.49 27.07
C GLN A 335 3.67 5.36 26.24
N VAL A 336 3.64 4.49 25.21
CA VAL A 336 4.83 4.16 24.41
C VAL A 336 4.85 4.79 23.03
N VAL A 337 3.70 5.28 22.54
CA VAL A 337 3.57 5.95 21.24
C VAL A 337 3.21 7.42 21.45
N PRO A 338 4.17 8.35 21.49
CA PRO A 338 3.92 9.76 21.78
C PRO A 338 2.91 10.43 20.86
N SER A 339 2.81 10.00 19.60
CA SER A 339 1.82 10.52 18.66
C SER A 339 0.36 10.16 19.00
N TYR A 340 0.15 9.20 19.90
CA TYR A 340 -1.16 8.76 20.41
C TYR A 340 -1.44 9.21 21.84
N ALA A 341 -0.47 9.81 22.54
CA ALA A 341 -0.53 10.06 23.98
C ALA A 341 -1.75 10.89 24.44
N GLY A 342 -2.22 11.80 23.61
CA GLY A 342 -3.40 12.63 23.90
C GLY A 342 -4.75 12.00 23.58
N MET A 343 -4.77 10.80 23.01
CA MET A 343 -6.01 10.11 22.64
C MET A 343 -6.46 9.16 23.77
N ASP A 344 -7.74 9.06 24.00
CA ASP A 344 -8.36 8.01 24.80
C ASP A 344 -9.73 7.63 24.21
N TYR A 345 -10.30 6.54 24.68
CA TYR A 345 -11.57 6.05 24.15
C TYR A 345 -12.73 7.04 24.33
N THR A 346 -12.74 7.84 25.38
CA THR A 346 -13.76 8.86 25.59
C THR A 346 -13.66 9.95 24.52
N ARG A 347 -12.47 10.52 24.35
CA ARG A 347 -12.23 11.51 23.29
C ARG A 347 -12.49 10.96 21.89
N LEU A 348 -12.03 9.73 21.60
CA LEU A 348 -12.26 9.11 20.29
C LEU A 348 -13.76 8.92 19.99
N ALA A 349 -14.58 8.67 21.02
CA ALA A 349 -16.04 8.59 20.88
C ALA A 349 -16.67 9.96 20.66
N GLU A 350 -16.33 10.95 21.49
CA GLU A 350 -16.89 12.30 21.43
C GLU A 350 -16.52 13.05 20.14
N GLU A 351 -15.26 12.95 19.72
CA GLU A 351 -14.74 13.65 18.52
C GLU A 351 -14.86 12.81 17.23
N GLN A 352 -15.48 11.63 17.29
CA GLN A 352 -15.62 10.70 16.16
C GLN A 352 -14.28 10.35 15.50
N GLY A 353 -13.25 10.25 16.32
CA GLY A 353 -11.88 9.96 15.94
C GLY A 353 -10.98 11.18 15.80
N LEU A 354 -9.68 10.96 15.99
CA LEU A 354 -8.62 11.96 16.00
C LEU A 354 -7.50 11.60 15.04
N CYS A 355 -6.97 12.59 14.31
CA CYS A 355 -5.80 12.40 13.48
C CYS A 355 -4.51 12.51 14.31
N TRP A 356 -3.65 11.48 14.26
CA TRP A 356 -2.33 11.59 14.88
C TRP A 356 -1.36 12.44 14.01
N PRO A 357 -0.32 13.06 14.58
CA PRO A 357 0.02 13.19 16.01
C PRO A 357 -1.02 13.94 16.84
N CYS A 358 -1.30 13.40 18.03
CA CYS A 358 -2.13 14.01 19.07
C CYS A 358 -1.42 13.79 20.40
N PRO A 359 -0.38 14.62 20.72
CA PRO A 359 0.56 14.33 21.81
C PRO A 359 0.04 14.66 23.20
N THR A 360 -0.99 15.52 23.33
CA THR A 360 -1.55 15.94 24.62
C THR A 360 -3.08 15.86 24.64
N PRO A 361 -3.71 15.72 25.80
CA PRO A 361 -5.16 15.58 25.90
C PRO A 361 -5.98 16.74 25.36
N ASP A 362 -5.42 17.93 25.29
CA ASP A 362 -6.03 19.16 24.77
C ASP A 362 -5.70 19.40 23.28
N HIS A 363 -4.82 18.58 22.68
CA HIS A 363 -4.43 18.74 21.27
C HIS A 363 -5.57 18.32 20.32
N PRO A 364 -5.95 19.13 19.32
CA PRO A 364 -7.12 18.87 18.45
C PRO A 364 -6.89 17.78 17.40
N GLY A 365 -5.75 17.10 17.42
CA GLY A 365 -5.27 16.25 16.33
C GLY A 365 -4.57 17.04 15.23
N THR A 366 -3.92 16.33 14.32
CA THR A 366 -3.10 16.95 13.26
C THR A 366 -3.69 16.64 11.89
N PRO A 367 -4.39 17.58 11.24
CA PRO A 367 -5.06 17.34 9.96
C PRO A 367 -4.07 17.14 8.79
N TYR A 368 -2.88 17.75 8.85
CA TYR A 368 -1.80 17.58 7.87
C TYR A 368 -0.43 17.60 8.56
N LEU A 369 0.47 16.75 8.08
CA LEU A 369 1.80 16.60 8.67
C LEU A 369 2.76 17.70 8.20
N HIS A 370 3.85 17.88 8.96
CA HIS A 370 4.98 18.72 8.60
C HIS A 370 4.68 20.21 8.45
N ALA A 371 3.68 20.74 9.18
CA ALA A 371 3.35 22.15 9.13
C ALA A 371 4.54 23.04 9.56
N ALA A 372 5.16 22.76 10.70
CA ALA A 372 6.30 23.50 11.21
C ALA A 372 7.64 22.93 10.74
N SER A 373 7.83 21.61 10.90
CA SER A 373 9.08 20.93 10.57
C SER A 373 8.84 19.47 10.18
N PHE A 374 9.81 18.83 9.57
CA PHE A 374 9.82 17.38 9.40
C PHE A 374 10.22 16.70 10.72
N THR A 375 9.84 15.44 10.90
CA THR A 375 10.15 14.66 12.10
C THR A 375 11.65 14.58 12.39
N ARG A 376 12.49 14.55 11.35
CA ARG A 376 13.95 14.58 11.44
C ARG A 376 14.57 15.99 11.47
N GLY A 377 13.73 17.03 11.55
CA GLY A 377 14.12 18.44 11.49
C GLY A 377 13.96 19.02 10.09
N ARG A 378 14.77 18.61 9.12
CA ARG A 378 14.69 19.02 7.71
C ARG A 378 14.26 17.87 6.81
N GLY A 379 13.61 18.18 5.69
CA GLY A 379 13.30 17.21 4.64
C GLY A 379 14.58 16.82 3.90
N LEU A 380 14.78 15.53 3.69
CA LEU A 380 15.94 15.00 2.98
C LEU A 380 15.59 14.72 1.53
N PHE A 381 16.25 15.39 0.61
CA PHE A 381 16.24 14.99 -0.80
C PHE A 381 17.13 13.74 -0.99
N THR A 382 16.62 12.79 -1.74
CA THR A 382 17.31 11.54 -2.04
C THR A 382 17.55 11.40 -3.54
N VAL A 383 18.70 10.87 -3.92
CA VAL A 383 18.99 10.49 -5.31
C VAL A 383 18.34 9.13 -5.57
N ASN A 384 17.57 9.04 -6.66
CA ASN A 384 16.82 7.84 -7.03
C ASN A 384 17.07 7.50 -8.50
N ASP A 385 18.08 6.67 -8.74
CA ASP A 385 18.45 6.24 -10.09
C ASP A 385 17.49 5.15 -10.59
N VAL A 386 17.16 5.23 -11.89
CA VAL A 386 16.37 4.21 -12.58
C VAL A 386 17.30 3.04 -12.88
N PRO A 387 17.01 1.83 -12.39
CA PRO A 387 17.82 0.66 -12.68
C PRO A 387 17.56 0.16 -14.11
N ASP A 388 18.52 -0.57 -14.67
CA ASP A 388 18.42 -1.18 -16.00
C ASP A 388 17.32 -2.26 -16.05
N ASP A 389 17.18 -3.06 -14.99
CA ASP A 389 16.13 -4.08 -14.87
C ASP A 389 14.96 -3.59 -14.01
N LEU A 390 13.82 -3.44 -14.64
CA LEU A 390 12.55 -3.05 -14.01
C LEU A 390 11.66 -4.25 -13.66
N GLY A 391 12.13 -5.50 -13.91
CA GLY A 391 11.38 -6.71 -13.61
C GLY A 391 10.13 -6.93 -14.48
N CYS A 392 9.95 -6.17 -15.56
CA CYS A 392 8.79 -6.24 -16.44
C CYS A 392 9.16 -6.43 -17.92
N ALA A 393 10.40 -6.86 -18.20
CA ALA A 393 10.87 -7.13 -19.54
C ALA A 393 10.08 -8.28 -20.18
N THR A 394 9.64 -8.06 -21.42
CA THR A 394 9.02 -9.06 -22.28
C THR A 394 10.05 -9.68 -23.22
N ASP A 395 9.77 -10.91 -23.68
CA ASP A 395 10.57 -11.62 -24.67
C ASP A 395 9.67 -12.36 -25.67
N GLU A 396 10.25 -13.08 -26.62
CA GLU A 396 9.49 -13.82 -27.64
C GLU A 396 8.57 -14.90 -27.03
N THR A 397 8.96 -15.50 -25.90
CA THR A 397 8.16 -16.52 -25.21
C THR A 397 7.05 -15.89 -24.35
N TYR A 398 7.34 -14.75 -23.75
CA TYR A 398 6.42 -14.01 -22.87
C TYR A 398 6.27 -12.55 -23.39
N PRO A 399 5.49 -12.36 -24.48
CA PRO A 399 5.43 -11.07 -25.18
C PRO A 399 4.52 -10.04 -24.51
N PHE A 400 3.76 -10.41 -23.49
CA PHE A 400 2.82 -9.53 -22.80
C PHE A 400 3.29 -9.13 -21.43
N THR A 401 3.09 -7.87 -21.07
CA THR A 401 3.20 -7.41 -19.67
C THR A 401 1.89 -7.67 -18.96
N LEU A 402 1.91 -8.49 -17.90
CA LEU A 402 0.77 -8.77 -17.06
C LEU A 402 0.62 -7.70 -15.97
N LEU A 403 -0.52 -7.03 -15.96
CA LEU A 403 -0.98 -6.22 -14.83
C LEU A 403 -1.89 -7.07 -13.95
N THR A 404 -1.64 -7.06 -12.65
CA THR A 404 -2.58 -7.60 -11.67
C THR A 404 -3.29 -6.47 -10.93
N GLY A 405 -4.52 -6.71 -10.46
CA GLY A 405 -5.24 -5.68 -9.76
C GLY A 405 -6.54 -6.18 -9.14
N ARG A 406 -7.33 -5.23 -8.66
CA ARG A 406 -8.58 -5.48 -7.95
C ARG A 406 -9.78 -5.19 -8.82
N VAL A 407 -10.89 -5.82 -8.50
CA VAL A 407 -12.23 -5.51 -9.00
C VAL A 407 -13.09 -4.93 -7.88
N SER A 408 -14.13 -4.18 -8.22
CA SER A 408 -14.97 -3.46 -7.24
C SER A 408 -15.76 -4.37 -6.29
N HIS A 409 -16.12 -5.57 -6.74
CA HIS A 409 -16.97 -6.49 -5.98
C HIS A 409 -16.20 -7.46 -5.08
N HIS A 410 -14.89 -7.57 -5.26
CA HIS A 410 -14.05 -8.40 -4.41
C HIS A 410 -13.04 -7.60 -3.61
N TYR A 411 -13.01 -7.87 -2.30
CA TYR A 411 -12.04 -7.29 -1.39
C TYR A 411 -10.76 -8.11 -1.42
N HIS A 412 -9.67 -7.50 -1.89
CA HIS A 412 -8.35 -8.11 -2.01
C HIS A 412 -8.40 -9.41 -2.85
N THR A 413 -7.88 -10.53 -2.32
CA THR A 413 -7.89 -11.87 -2.95
C THR A 413 -9.23 -12.60 -2.83
N GLY A 414 -10.26 -11.95 -2.31
CA GLY A 414 -11.61 -12.50 -2.28
C GLY A 414 -11.91 -13.48 -1.15
N THR A 415 -11.01 -13.72 -0.21
CA THR A 415 -11.21 -14.71 0.87
C THR A 415 -12.54 -14.52 1.61
N MET A 416 -12.96 -13.28 1.90
CA MET A 416 -14.28 -12.99 2.49
C MET A 416 -15.38 -12.86 1.43
N THR A 417 -15.14 -12.04 0.40
CA THR A 417 -16.19 -11.62 -0.53
C THR A 417 -16.66 -12.70 -1.48
N ARG A 418 -15.82 -13.67 -1.82
CA ARG A 418 -16.22 -14.86 -2.59
C ARG A 418 -17.14 -15.81 -1.80
N ARG A 419 -17.27 -15.64 -0.49
CA ARG A 419 -18.25 -16.35 0.35
C ARG A 419 -19.63 -15.67 0.37
N SER A 420 -19.74 -14.46 -0.18
CA SER A 420 -20.99 -13.77 -0.41
C SER A 420 -21.50 -14.09 -1.82
N TRP A 421 -22.59 -14.86 -1.91
CA TRP A 421 -23.19 -15.24 -3.21
C TRP A 421 -23.52 -14.02 -4.09
N ALA A 422 -23.91 -12.91 -3.49
CA ALA A 422 -24.26 -11.70 -4.21
C ALA A 422 -23.04 -11.02 -4.84
N LEU A 423 -21.88 -11.03 -4.17
CA LEU A 423 -20.64 -10.46 -4.68
C LEU A 423 -19.93 -11.41 -5.65
N ASP A 424 -19.89 -12.72 -5.31
CA ASP A 424 -19.25 -13.72 -6.16
C ASP A 424 -19.93 -13.87 -7.52
N ARG A 425 -21.26 -13.69 -7.56
CA ARG A 425 -22.04 -13.70 -8.81
C ARG A 425 -21.58 -12.66 -9.83
N GLU A 426 -21.08 -11.51 -9.38
CA GLU A 426 -20.66 -10.42 -10.28
C GLU A 426 -19.33 -10.74 -11.00
N TYR A 427 -18.43 -11.48 -10.33
CA TYR A 427 -17.16 -11.96 -10.89
C TYR A 427 -16.88 -13.39 -10.42
N PRO A 428 -17.60 -14.39 -10.96
CA PRO A 428 -17.55 -15.77 -10.45
C PRO A 428 -16.33 -16.58 -10.92
N GLU A 429 -15.57 -16.07 -11.90
CA GLU A 429 -14.40 -16.76 -12.48
C GLU A 429 -13.28 -15.79 -12.83
N ALA A 430 -12.08 -16.31 -12.97
CA ALA A 430 -10.92 -15.55 -13.45
C ALA A 430 -11.17 -15.04 -14.87
N PHE A 431 -10.81 -13.79 -15.13
CA PHE A 431 -10.85 -13.23 -16.47
C PHE A 431 -9.55 -12.54 -16.84
N LEU A 432 -9.24 -12.53 -18.13
CA LEU A 432 -8.13 -11.83 -18.71
C LEU A 432 -8.64 -10.71 -19.60
N ASP A 433 -8.38 -9.44 -19.24
CA ASP A 433 -8.61 -8.32 -20.15
C ASP A 433 -7.41 -8.19 -21.11
N MET A 434 -7.69 -8.08 -22.40
CA MET A 434 -6.71 -7.95 -23.48
C MET A 434 -7.20 -6.95 -24.51
N HIS A 435 -6.27 -6.18 -25.10
CA HIS A 435 -6.65 -5.25 -26.17
C HIS A 435 -7.20 -6.01 -27.39
N PRO A 436 -8.25 -5.50 -28.08
CA PRO A 436 -8.83 -6.16 -29.25
C PRO A 436 -7.83 -6.50 -30.35
N ASP A 437 -6.84 -5.63 -30.60
CA ASP A 437 -5.81 -5.86 -31.62
C ASP A 437 -4.91 -7.06 -31.27
N ASP A 438 -4.52 -7.20 -30.01
CA ASP A 438 -3.75 -8.35 -29.52
C ASP A 438 -4.55 -9.65 -29.64
N ALA A 439 -5.85 -9.60 -29.25
CA ALA A 439 -6.74 -10.75 -29.38
C ALA A 439 -6.91 -11.18 -30.86
N ALA A 440 -7.05 -10.21 -31.76
CA ALA A 440 -7.15 -10.47 -33.20
C ALA A 440 -5.84 -11.05 -33.77
N ALA A 441 -4.69 -10.51 -33.39
CA ALA A 441 -3.38 -11.00 -33.81
C ALA A 441 -3.17 -12.48 -33.39
N LEU A 442 -3.64 -12.85 -32.20
CA LEU A 442 -3.61 -14.21 -31.67
C LEU A 442 -4.78 -15.09 -32.13
N ARG A 443 -5.69 -14.55 -32.95
CA ARG A 443 -6.92 -15.22 -33.41
C ARG A 443 -7.81 -15.73 -32.27
N LEU A 444 -7.81 -15.01 -31.16
CA LEU A 444 -8.66 -15.27 -30.00
C LEU A 444 -9.98 -14.50 -30.11
N LYS A 445 -11.04 -15.04 -29.53
CA LYS A 445 -12.37 -14.41 -29.49
C LYS A 445 -12.77 -14.10 -28.06
N ASP A 446 -13.48 -13.01 -27.91
CA ASP A 446 -14.10 -12.62 -26.64
C ASP A 446 -14.89 -13.78 -26.03
N ASN A 447 -14.91 -13.91 -24.72
CA ASN A 447 -15.53 -15.00 -23.97
C ASN A 447 -14.89 -16.38 -24.10
N TRP A 448 -13.82 -16.57 -24.85
CA TRP A 448 -13.12 -17.85 -24.88
C TRP A 448 -12.36 -18.09 -23.58
N LYS A 449 -12.23 -19.38 -23.18
CA LYS A 449 -11.28 -19.78 -22.14
C LYS A 449 -9.88 -19.84 -22.75
N VAL A 450 -8.96 -19.12 -22.16
CA VAL A 450 -7.56 -19.03 -22.59
C VAL A 450 -6.64 -19.50 -21.47
N ARG A 451 -5.51 -20.10 -21.83
CA ARG A 451 -4.45 -20.42 -20.89
C ARG A 451 -3.50 -19.22 -20.81
N VAL A 452 -3.33 -18.69 -19.62
CA VAL A 452 -2.35 -17.63 -19.31
C VAL A 452 -1.15 -18.30 -18.64
N THR A 453 0.02 -18.13 -19.24
CA THR A 453 1.26 -18.80 -18.76
C THR A 453 2.31 -17.75 -18.44
N SER A 454 2.95 -17.88 -17.29
CA SER A 454 4.13 -17.12 -16.86
C SER A 454 5.30 -18.08 -16.62
N ARG A 455 6.45 -17.52 -16.21
CA ARG A 455 7.61 -18.33 -15.82
C ARG A 455 7.36 -19.18 -14.56
N GLN A 456 6.41 -18.80 -13.71
CA GLN A 456 6.07 -19.47 -12.47
C GLN A 456 4.96 -20.51 -12.59
N GLY A 457 4.09 -20.38 -13.60
CA GLY A 457 2.96 -21.30 -13.73
C GLY A 457 1.94 -20.89 -14.79
N SER A 458 0.80 -21.58 -14.79
CA SER A 458 -0.29 -21.27 -15.71
C SER A 458 -1.65 -21.43 -15.09
N ILE A 459 -2.58 -20.59 -15.53
CA ILE A 459 -3.99 -20.63 -15.14
C ILE A 459 -4.89 -20.60 -16.38
N VAL A 460 -6.16 -20.92 -16.21
CA VAL A 460 -7.20 -20.75 -17.23
C VAL A 460 -8.08 -19.57 -16.81
N ALA A 461 -8.27 -18.62 -17.73
CA ALA A 461 -9.11 -17.45 -17.51
C ALA A 461 -10.06 -17.25 -18.70
N ARG A 462 -11.16 -16.52 -18.47
CA ARG A 462 -12.04 -16.10 -19.54
C ARG A 462 -11.52 -14.81 -20.19
N LEU A 463 -11.26 -14.86 -21.49
CA LEU A 463 -10.84 -13.68 -22.24
C LEU A 463 -11.98 -12.64 -22.31
N ARG A 464 -11.65 -11.39 -22.03
CA ARG A 464 -12.49 -10.24 -22.30
C ARG A 464 -11.69 -9.24 -23.13
N THR A 465 -12.26 -8.80 -24.24
CA THR A 465 -11.64 -7.72 -25.01
C THR A 465 -11.94 -6.38 -24.35
N ALA A 466 -10.90 -5.58 -24.10
CA ALA A 466 -10.96 -4.33 -23.36
C ALA A 466 -10.11 -3.23 -24.02
N THR A 467 -10.71 -2.07 -24.30
CA THR A 467 -10.07 -0.93 -24.94
C THR A 467 -9.43 0.06 -23.94
N ASP A 468 -9.51 -0.25 -22.66
CA ASP A 468 -8.90 0.55 -21.59
C ASP A 468 -7.43 0.15 -21.30
N LEU A 469 -6.91 -0.84 -22.03
CA LEU A 469 -5.52 -1.30 -22.04
C LEU A 469 -4.79 -0.87 -23.30
N GLN A 470 -3.48 -0.74 -23.21
CA GLN A 470 -2.61 -0.60 -24.38
C GLN A 470 -2.28 -1.98 -24.99
N PRO A 471 -2.07 -2.09 -26.31
CA PRO A 471 -1.54 -3.31 -26.91
C PRO A 471 -0.24 -3.76 -26.23
N GLY A 472 -0.05 -5.09 -26.14
CA GLY A 472 1.08 -5.70 -25.41
C GLY A 472 0.93 -5.76 -23.90
N THR A 473 -0.19 -5.25 -23.35
CA THR A 473 -0.49 -5.29 -21.92
C THR A 473 -1.80 -6.04 -21.68
N VAL A 474 -1.80 -6.93 -20.70
CA VAL A 474 -2.99 -7.68 -20.28
C VAL A 474 -3.25 -7.47 -18.79
N PHE A 475 -4.50 -7.59 -18.37
CA PHE A 475 -4.89 -7.44 -16.97
C PHE A 475 -5.62 -8.67 -16.46
N LEU A 476 -5.27 -9.09 -15.25
CA LEU A 476 -5.90 -10.22 -14.56
C LEU A 476 -6.15 -9.85 -13.10
N PRO A 477 -7.38 -9.98 -12.61
CA PRO A 477 -7.67 -9.74 -11.20
C PRO A 477 -7.14 -10.89 -10.33
N PHE A 478 -6.66 -10.55 -9.13
CA PHE A 478 -6.00 -11.52 -8.24
C PHE A 478 -6.92 -12.13 -7.17
N HIS A 479 -8.21 -12.17 -7.38
CA HIS A 479 -9.17 -12.80 -6.46
C HIS A 479 -9.47 -14.29 -6.78
N PHE A 480 -8.71 -14.89 -7.69
CA PHE A 480 -8.79 -16.30 -8.07
C PHE A 480 -7.43 -16.98 -7.99
#